data_f4187722640c3ad33b83e5c28831961c
#
_entry.id   f4187722640c3ad33b83e5c28831961c
#
_cell.length_a   1.000
_cell.length_b   1.000
_cell.length_c   1.000
_cell.angle_alpha   90.00
_cell.angle_beta   90.00
_cell.angle_gamma   90.00
#
_symmetry.space_group_name_H-M   'P 1'
#
loop_
_entity.id
_entity.type
_entity.pdbx_description
1 polymer ?
#
loop_
_entity_poly.entity_id
_entity_poly.type
_entity_poly.pdbx_seq_one_letter_code
_entity_poly.pdbx_strand_id
1 'polypeptide(L)'
;MSITLNNQLSLTRDEEPGRLISELHAWGINYLMGESYSIHTKDRMPAIELVKRLAQCKYPRVRDASISFFLLHPELADAVLEAYHTSESSVAEQIAVLTLAALYLQRQWSFRLATALGHEPGFPEHRFAHLWQGRHLPPPECQHGKIGLIALQAAEQRRRGLPLNFIADWQNQIDHLLIQEESKHRKRAVPISLLELEDEEEGQECSEMSMRHDATKADIEKFLKGLGKAVRKPGRLYLAGGAALVHMGLRSGSTLDIDVVIETTDEDEMVKVIRGLVEQMQLNIEFSSPGDFIPLPSQWMAQARYIGRYGSVDVFYFDFYSLALSKISRGSDRDLIDVKLLVQQKVISLEGLDAAYNEVLPRMGKRPYINLDPQKFAERYTVARQQLQQLS
;
A
#
# COMPACT_ATOMS: atom_id res chain seq x y z
N MET A 1 42.65 -3.99 -45.16
CA MET A 1 42.21 -2.86 -44.31
C MET A 1 40.74 -3.09 -43.96
N SER A 2 40.48 -3.70 -42.80
CA SER A 2 39.12 -3.95 -42.32
C SER A 2 38.79 -2.85 -41.32
N ILE A 3 37.80 -2.03 -41.66
CA ILE A 3 37.28 -1.01 -40.78
C ILE A 3 36.19 -1.66 -39.92
N THR A 4 36.51 -1.92 -38.69
CA THR A 4 35.52 -2.34 -37.67
C THR A 4 34.73 -1.10 -37.24
N LEU A 5 33.49 -0.97 -37.72
CA LEU A 5 32.56 0.04 -37.24
C LEU A 5 32.08 -0.37 -35.84
N ASN A 6 32.59 0.34 -34.83
CA ASN A 6 32.06 0.35 -33.51
C ASN A 6 30.72 1.13 -33.51
N ASN A 7 29.62 0.43 -33.68
CA ASN A 7 28.27 1.00 -33.53
C ASN A 7 27.92 1.07 -32.04
N GLN A 8 28.50 2.03 -31.31
CA GLN A 8 27.88 2.55 -30.11
C GLN A 8 26.78 3.52 -30.53
N LEU A 9 25.57 3.00 -30.68
CA LEU A 9 24.37 3.81 -30.79
C LEU A 9 24.23 4.59 -29.47
N SER A 10 24.69 5.84 -29.45
CA SER A 10 24.33 6.84 -28.45
C SER A 10 22.84 7.15 -28.70
N LEU A 11 21.97 6.50 -27.91
CA LEU A 11 20.55 6.81 -27.87
C LEU A 11 20.39 8.30 -27.57
N THR A 12 19.52 8.96 -28.30
CA THR A 12 19.18 10.35 -28.04
C THR A 12 18.56 10.48 -26.65
N ARG A 13 18.73 11.62 -25.99
CA ARG A 13 18.33 11.88 -24.58
C ARG A 13 16.84 11.64 -24.31
N ASP A 14 16.00 11.56 -25.34
CA ASP A 14 14.54 11.36 -25.28
C ASP A 14 14.11 9.89 -25.44
N GLU A 15 14.98 9.01 -25.92
CA GLU A 15 14.69 7.56 -26.11
C GLU A 15 14.94 6.73 -24.85
N GLU A 16 15.69 7.25 -23.87
CA GLU A 16 16.08 6.52 -22.66
C GLU A 16 14.89 6.14 -21.74
N PRO A 17 13.89 7.00 -21.47
CA PRO A 17 12.74 6.63 -20.66
C PRO A 17 11.90 5.52 -21.29
N GLY A 18 11.68 5.56 -22.61
CA GLY A 18 10.93 4.54 -23.34
C GLY A 18 11.61 3.17 -23.26
N ARG A 19 12.95 3.14 -23.37
CA ARG A 19 13.71 1.90 -23.20
C ARG A 19 13.60 1.34 -21.78
N LEU A 20 13.71 2.19 -20.74
CA LEU A 20 13.58 1.76 -19.35
C LEU A 20 12.16 1.22 -19.06
N ILE A 21 11.11 1.86 -19.59
CA ILE A 21 9.74 1.35 -19.50
C ILE A 21 9.63 -0.02 -20.16
N SER A 22 10.22 -0.20 -21.34
CA SER A 22 10.21 -1.49 -22.05
C SER A 22 10.95 -2.59 -21.29
N GLU A 23 12.08 -2.26 -20.67
CA GLU A 23 12.80 -3.20 -19.79
C GLU A 23 11.95 -3.57 -18.56
N LEU A 24 11.32 -2.58 -17.90
CA LEU A 24 10.42 -2.83 -16.76
C LEU A 24 9.22 -3.69 -17.16
N HIS A 25 8.63 -3.46 -18.37
CA HIS A 25 7.57 -4.33 -18.90
C HIS A 25 8.06 -5.77 -19.07
N ALA A 26 9.26 -5.97 -19.59
CA ALA A 26 9.87 -7.29 -19.74
C ALA A 26 10.12 -7.97 -18.38
N TRP A 27 10.27 -7.20 -17.29
CA TRP A 27 10.33 -7.68 -15.92
C TRP A 27 8.96 -7.74 -15.23
N GLY A 28 7.86 -7.53 -15.96
CA GLY A 28 6.50 -7.68 -15.43
C GLY A 28 5.91 -6.44 -14.75
N ILE A 29 6.56 -5.28 -14.81
CA ILE A 29 6.04 -4.00 -14.34
C ILE A 29 5.29 -3.32 -15.48
N ASN A 30 4.00 -3.58 -15.65
CA ASN A 30 3.22 -3.22 -16.86
C ASN A 30 2.30 -2.00 -16.67
N TYR A 31 2.27 -1.37 -15.52
CA TYR A 31 1.41 -0.20 -15.25
C TYR A 31 1.98 1.12 -15.77
N LEU A 32 3.23 1.14 -16.21
CA LEU A 32 3.84 2.34 -16.77
C LEU A 32 3.36 2.53 -18.21
N MET A 33 2.76 3.69 -18.50
CA MET A 33 2.34 4.08 -19.84
C MET A 33 3.47 4.85 -20.53
N GLY A 34 3.77 4.48 -21.76
CA GLY A 34 4.79 5.12 -22.60
C GLY A 34 4.96 4.39 -23.90
N GLU A 35 5.75 4.94 -24.82
CA GLU A 35 6.16 4.21 -26.02
C GLU A 35 6.99 3.00 -25.58
N SER A 36 6.46 1.80 -25.80
CA SER A 36 7.15 0.56 -25.48
C SER A 36 7.74 -0.02 -26.76
N TYR A 37 9.03 -0.35 -26.68
CA TYR A 37 9.73 -1.06 -27.75
C TYR A 37 9.71 -2.56 -27.46
N SER A 38 9.52 -3.38 -28.47
CA SER A 38 9.63 -4.83 -28.32
C SER A 38 11.10 -5.20 -28.09
N ILE A 39 11.44 -5.60 -26.87
CA ILE A 39 12.80 -6.03 -26.54
C ILE A 39 12.90 -7.54 -26.71
N HIS A 40 13.78 -7.99 -27.58
CA HIS A 40 14.08 -9.41 -27.70
C HIS A 40 14.87 -9.88 -26.46
N THR A 41 14.62 -11.10 -26.01
CA THR A 41 15.26 -11.69 -24.81
C THR A 41 16.78 -11.62 -24.82
N LYS A 42 17.41 -11.60 -25.98
CA LYS A 42 18.88 -11.49 -26.16
C LYS A 42 19.42 -10.07 -25.94
N ASP A 43 18.54 -9.06 -26.03
CA ASP A 43 18.92 -7.65 -25.94
C ASP A 43 18.52 -7.03 -24.59
N ARG A 44 18.10 -7.87 -23.63
CA ARG A 44 17.74 -7.43 -22.28
C ARG A 44 18.92 -6.81 -21.56
N MET A 45 18.63 -5.72 -20.88
CA MET A 45 19.62 -5.05 -20.03
C MET A 45 19.91 -5.93 -18.79
N PRO A 46 21.19 -6.11 -18.43
CA PRO A 46 21.54 -6.75 -17.16
C PRO A 46 20.90 -6.03 -15.97
N ALA A 47 20.42 -6.77 -14.96
CA ALA A 47 19.71 -6.21 -13.81
C ALA A 47 20.49 -5.10 -13.11
N ILE A 48 21.81 -5.27 -12.94
CA ILE A 48 22.71 -4.27 -12.34
C ILE A 48 22.65 -2.95 -13.12
N GLU A 49 22.75 -3.03 -14.44
CA GLU A 49 22.70 -1.85 -15.31
C GLU A 49 21.32 -1.20 -15.28
N LEU A 50 20.24 -2.00 -15.27
CA LEU A 50 18.88 -1.50 -15.17
C LEU A 50 18.67 -0.72 -13.85
N VAL A 51 19.11 -1.26 -12.72
CA VAL A 51 19.04 -0.58 -11.42
C VAL A 51 19.77 0.76 -11.44
N LYS A 52 20.98 0.80 -12.00
CA LYS A 52 21.76 2.03 -12.12
C LYS A 52 21.05 3.09 -12.97
N ARG A 53 20.55 2.69 -14.13
CA ARG A 53 19.85 3.58 -15.07
C ARG A 53 18.52 4.08 -14.51
N LEU A 54 17.76 3.22 -13.84
CA LEU A 54 16.56 3.64 -13.14
C LEU A 54 16.86 4.70 -12.08
N ALA A 55 17.90 4.48 -11.26
CA ALA A 55 18.31 5.46 -10.25
C ALA A 55 18.76 6.81 -10.84
N GLN A 56 19.33 6.82 -12.05
CA GLN A 56 19.72 8.02 -12.78
C GLN A 56 18.59 8.69 -13.54
N CYS A 57 17.44 8.00 -13.71
CA CYS A 57 16.33 8.48 -14.49
C CYS A 57 15.75 9.78 -13.93
N LYS A 58 15.62 10.79 -14.77
CA LYS A 58 15.08 12.11 -14.42
C LYS A 58 13.56 12.14 -14.25
N TYR A 59 12.87 11.13 -14.77
CA TYR A 59 11.43 10.99 -14.67
C TYR A 59 11.07 10.23 -13.39
N PRO A 60 10.50 10.89 -12.38
CA PRO A 60 10.25 10.30 -11.07
C PRO A 60 9.44 9.01 -11.18
N ARG A 61 8.37 9.00 -11.98
CA ARG A 61 7.49 7.85 -12.15
C ARG A 61 8.22 6.60 -12.64
N VAL A 62 9.18 6.75 -13.57
CA VAL A 62 9.98 5.63 -14.09
C VAL A 62 11.04 5.19 -13.07
N ARG A 63 11.71 6.16 -12.46
CA ARG A 63 12.72 5.90 -11.42
C ARG A 63 12.13 5.17 -10.23
N ASP A 64 11.01 5.66 -9.70
CA ASP A 64 10.41 5.18 -8.48
C ASP A 64 9.72 3.81 -8.67
N ALA A 65 9.46 3.40 -9.94
CA ALA A 65 9.05 2.05 -10.28
C ALA A 65 10.08 0.96 -9.90
N SER A 66 11.32 1.36 -9.58
CA SER A 66 12.31 0.48 -8.94
C SER A 66 11.79 -0.15 -7.66
N ILE A 67 10.91 0.51 -6.91
CA ILE A 67 10.28 -0.02 -5.70
C ILE A 67 9.47 -1.27 -6.03
N SER A 68 8.56 -1.17 -6.99
CA SER A 68 7.78 -2.32 -7.46
C SER A 68 8.67 -3.42 -8.06
N PHE A 69 9.72 -3.02 -8.77
CA PHE A 69 10.70 -3.95 -9.36
C PHE A 69 11.43 -4.77 -8.29
N PHE A 70 11.88 -4.15 -7.21
CA PHE A 70 12.54 -4.85 -6.09
C PHE A 70 11.58 -5.78 -5.34
N LEU A 71 10.34 -5.36 -5.14
CA LEU A 71 9.34 -6.15 -4.43
C LEU A 71 8.84 -7.35 -5.25
N LEU A 72 8.74 -7.20 -6.58
CA LEU A 72 8.35 -8.29 -7.46
C LEU A 72 9.49 -9.29 -7.71
N HIS A 73 10.74 -8.84 -7.58
CA HIS A 73 11.94 -9.60 -7.89
C HIS A 73 12.94 -9.62 -6.71
N PRO A 74 12.59 -10.24 -5.58
CA PRO A 74 13.46 -10.29 -4.40
C PRO A 74 14.80 -11.01 -4.66
N GLU A 75 14.85 -11.88 -5.67
CA GLU A 75 16.07 -12.57 -6.12
C GLU A 75 17.14 -11.62 -6.66
N LEU A 76 16.76 -10.40 -7.02
CA LEU A 76 17.70 -9.38 -7.52
C LEU A 76 18.45 -8.61 -6.42
N ALA A 77 18.29 -8.98 -5.15
CA ALA A 77 18.95 -8.29 -4.04
C ALA A 77 20.47 -8.18 -4.22
N ASP A 78 21.12 -9.21 -4.79
CA ASP A 78 22.56 -9.15 -5.09
C ASP A 78 22.88 -8.12 -6.16
N ALA A 79 22.08 -8.05 -7.21
CA ALA A 79 22.26 -7.07 -8.28
C ALA A 79 22.06 -5.63 -7.76
N VAL A 80 21.11 -5.41 -6.83
CA VAL A 80 20.88 -4.11 -6.19
C VAL A 80 22.07 -3.71 -5.33
N LEU A 81 22.62 -4.63 -4.53
CA LEU A 81 23.81 -4.39 -3.71
C LEU A 81 25.04 -4.08 -4.58
N GLU A 82 25.25 -4.85 -5.64
CA GLU A 82 26.37 -4.62 -6.55
C GLU A 82 26.23 -3.27 -7.28
N ALA A 83 25.01 -2.93 -7.74
CA ALA A 83 24.73 -1.63 -8.32
C ALA A 83 25.02 -0.50 -7.34
N TYR A 84 24.64 -0.64 -6.07
CA TYR A 84 24.93 0.32 -5.01
C TYR A 84 26.43 0.51 -4.82
N HIS A 85 27.20 -0.57 -4.67
CA HIS A 85 28.64 -0.51 -4.37
C HIS A 85 29.50 -0.04 -5.56
N THR A 86 29.03 -0.25 -6.79
CA THR A 86 29.79 0.06 -8.02
C THR A 86 29.35 1.35 -8.69
N SER A 87 28.40 2.09 -8.11
CA SER A 87 27.91 3.36 -8.63
C SER A 87 28.63 4.56 -8.02
N GLU A 88 28.61 5.68 -8.72
CA GLU A 88 29.01 6.97 -8.16
C GLU A 88 28.11 7.36 -6.97
N SER A 89 28.65 8.17 -6.05
CA SER A 89 28.00 8.51 -4.79
C SER A 89 26.54 9.01 -4.93
N SER A 90 26.24 9.81 -5.95
CA SER A 90 24.89 10.35 -6.19
C SER A 90 23.90 9.26 -6.63
N VAL A 91 24.35 8.33 -7.46
CA VAL A 91 23.55 7.20 -7.96
C VAL A 91 23.39 6.16 -6.85
N ALA A 92 24.46 5.84 -6.13
CA ALA A 92 24.41 4.95 -4.98
C ALA A 92 23.44 5.45 -3.91
N GLU A 93 23.44 6.75 -3.63
CA GLU A 93 22.49 7.35 -2.69
C GLU A 93 21.04 7.20 -3.17
N GLN A 94 20.77 7.39 -4.46
CA GLN A 94 19.42 7.20 -5.02
C GLN A 94 19.00 5.73 -4.96
N ILE A 95 19.90 4.78 -5.25
CA ILE A 95 19.63 3.33 -5.11
C ILE A 95 19.29 3.02 -3.64
N ALA A 96 20.05 3.55 -2.70
CA ALA A 96 19.80 3.32 -1.27
C ALA A 96 18.43 3.85 -0.83
N VAL A 97 18.03 5.04 -1.28
CA VAL A 97 16.72 5.63 -0.97
C VAL A 97 15.59 4.76 -1.50
N LEU A 98 15.65 4.32 -2.76
CA LEU A 98 14.63 3.46 -3.38
C LEU A 98 14.57 2.09 -2.72
N THR A 99 15.72 1.53 -2.34
CA THR A 99 15.81 0.27 -1.60
C THR A 99 15.17 0.38 -0.22
N LEU A 100 15.49 1.43 0.53
CA LEU A 100 14.89 1.68 1.84
C LEU A 100 13.39 1.93 1.75
N ALA A 101 12.93 2.68 0.75
CA ALA A 101 11.49 2.87 0.51
C ALA A 101 10.79 1.53 0.24
N ALA A 102 11.38 0.66 -0.59
CA ALA A 102 10.84 -0.67 -0.85
C ALA A 102 10.75 -1.52 0.43
N LEU A 103 11.80 -1.54 1.26
CA LEU A 103 11.82 -2.30 2.52
C LEU A 103 10.77 -1.82 3.52
N TYR A 104 10.65 -0.50 3.71
CA TYR A 104 9.63 0.05 4.61
C TYR A 104 8.20 -0.19 4.09
N LEU A 105 7.98 -0.03 2.79
CA LEU A 105 6.68 -0.30 2.17
C LEU A 105 6.34 -1.79 2.18
N GLN A 106 7.32 -2.68 1.99
CA GLN A 106 7.13 -4.11 2.14
C GLN A 106 6.55 -4.46 3.52
N ARG A 107 7.07 -3.85 4.58
CA ARG A 107 6.56 -4.05 5.93
C ARG A 107 5.17 -3.46 6.14
N GLN A 108 4.96 -2.24 5.63
CA GLN A 108 3.67 -1.56 5.76
C GLN A 108 2.54 -2.30 5.05
N TRP A 109 2.81 -2.86 3.87
CA TRP A 109 1.82 -3.49 3.00
C TRP A 109 1.98 -5.02 2.91
N SER A 110 2.67 -5.64 3.89
CA SER A 110 3.06 -7.05 3.82
C SER A 110 1.90 -8.01 3.51
N PHE A 111 0.76 -7.86 4.17
CA PHE A 111 -0.39 -8.73 3.96
C PHE A 111 -1.00 -8.58 2.57
N ARG A 112 -1.17 -7.34 2.11
CA ARG A 112 -1.76 -7.07 0.81
C ARG A 112 -0.83 -7.48 -0.33
N LEU A 113 0.46 -7.25 -0.15
CA LEU A 113 1.49 -7.74 -1.08
C LEU A 113 1.49 -9.27 -1.15
N ALA A 114 1.46 -9.96 0.00
CA ALA A 114 1.40 -11.41 0.04
C ALA A 114 0.17 -11.96 -0.71
N THR A 115 -0.99 -11.33 -0.51
CA THR A 115 -2.23 -11.70 -1.21
C THR A 115 -2.14 -11.46 -2.71
N ALA A 116 -1.67 -10.29 -3.12
CA ALA A 116 -1.57 -9.93 -4.54
C ALA A 116 -0.51 -10.73 -5.29
N LEU A 117 0.61 -11.04 -4.64
CA LEU A 117 1.71 -11.81 -5.23
C LEU A 117 1.50 -13.32 -5.14
N GLY A 118 0.63 -13.80 -4.23
CA GLY A 118 0.44 -15.21 -3.93
C GLY A 118 1.56 -15.84 -3.08
N HIS A 119 2.46 -15.04 -2.53
CA HIS A 119 3.53 -15.45 -1.62
C HIS A 119 3.96 -14.28 -0.75
N GLU A 120 4.59 -14.55 0.39
CA GLU A 120 5.14 -13.50 1.25
C GLU A 120 6.17 -12.66 0.50
N PRO A 121 6.12 -11.32 0.62
CA PRO A 121 7.12 -10.45 0.03
C PRO A 121 8.49 -10.75 0.65
N GLY A 122 9.45 -11.08 -0.21
CA GLY A 122 10.72 -11.68 0.21
C GLY A 122 11.96 -10.81 -0.02
N PHE A 123 11.81 -9.50 -0.27
CA PHE A 123 12.97 -8.64 -0.48
C PHE A 123 13.79 -8.57 0.83
N PRO A 124 15.07 -9.04 0.83
CA PRO A 124 15.75 -9.46 2.06
C PRO A 124 16.30 -8.28 2.86
N GLU A 125 15.57 -7.85 3.90
CA GLU A 125 15.92 -6.71 4.76
C GLU A 125 17.32 -6.84 5.36
N HIS A 126 17.67 -7.99 5.92
CA HIS A 126 18.96 -8.20 6.62
C HIS A 126 20.18 -7.87 5.75
N ARG A 127 20.07 -8.01 4.42
CA ARG A 127 21.17 -7.70 3.50
C ARG A 127 21.42 -6.19 3.35
N PHE A 128 20.43 -5.38 3.64
CA PHE A 128 20.44 -3.93 3.48
C PHE A 128 20.53 -3.18 4.82
N ALA A 129 20.79 -3.89 5.94
CA ALA A 129 20.83 -3.32 7.27
C ALA A 129 21.80 -2.11 7.37
N HIS A 130 22.92 -2.17 6.70
CA HIS A 130 23.91 -1.08 6.64
C HIS A 130 23.34 0.22 6.05
N LEU A 131 22.29 0.16 5.22
CA LEU A 131 21.72 1.36 4.59
C LEU A 131 20.94 2.21 5.59
N TRP A 132 20.10 1.61 6.45
CA TRP A 132 19.40 2.39 7.47
C TRP A 132 20.29 2.69 8.68
N GLN A 133 21.15 1.77 9.08
CA GLN A 133 22.10 2.00 10.18
C GLN A 133 23.05 3.16 9.87
N GLY A 134 23.67 3.19 8.69
CA GLY A 134 24.58 4.25 8.28
C GLY A 134 23.92 5.63 8.11
N ARG A 135 22.57 5.66 8.00
CA ARG A 135 21.78 6.90 7.92
C ARG A 135 21.07 7.25 9.21
N HIS A 136 21.27 6.48 10.28
CA HIS A 136 20.57 6.63 11.55
C HIS A 136 19.04 6.64 11.39
N LEU A 137 18.53 5.80 10.47
CA LEU A 137 17.10 5.62 10.24
C LEU A 137 16.59 4.44 11.07
N PRO A 138 15.30 4.44 11.48
CA PRO A 138 14.68 3.32 12.16
C PRO A 138 14.72 2.05 11.28
N PRO A 139 14.90 0.87 11.87
CA PRO A 139 14.85 -0.38 11.13
C PRO A 139 13.42 -0.65 10.61
N PRO A 140 13.26 -1.47 9.54
CA PRO A 140 11.96 -1.73 8.92
C PRO A 140 10.88 -2.31 9.84
N GLU A 141 11.27 -2.99 10.92
CA GLU A 141 10.34 -3.56 11.90
C GLU A 141 9.61 -2.50 12.72
N CYS A 142 10.18 -1.30 12.87
CA CYS A 142 9.60 -0.23 13.69
C CYS A 142 8.27 0.25 13.09
N GLN A 143 7.18 0.02 13.85
CA GLN A 143 5.81 0.35 13.45
C GLN A 143 5.51 -0.03 11.99
N HIS A 144 5.85 -1.28 11.63
CA HIS A 144 5.61 -1.82 10.28
C HIS A 144 6.12 -0.90 9.15
N GLY A 145 7.34 -0.38 9.30
CA GLY A 145 7.98 0.47 8.30
C GLY A 145 7.56 1.94 8.30
N LYS A 146 6.47 2.30 8.99
CA LYS A 146 5.88 3.65 8.95
C LYS A 146 6.84 4.74 9.46
N ILE A 147 7.48 4.52 10.61
CA ILE A 147 8.45 5.48 11.16
C ILE A 147 9.67 5.61 10.23
N GLY A 148 10.11 4.49 9.65
CA GLY A 148 11.21 4.48 8.69
C GLY A 148 10.91 5.30 7.44
N LEU A 149 9.70 5.18 6.87
CA LEU A 149 9.26 5.99 5.72
C LEU A 149 9.23 7.48 6.05
N ILE A 150 8.71 7.85 7.21
CA ILE A 150 8.67 9.26 7.66
C ILE A 150 10.10 9.81 7.80
N ALA A 151 10.99 9.06 8.45
CA ALA A 151 12.37 9.46 8.65
C ALA A 151 13.13 9.57 7.31
N LEU A 152 12.91 8.62 6.39
CA LEU A 152 13.50 8.62 5.06
C LEU A 152 13.03 9.83 4.24
N GLN A 153 11.72 10.12 4.23
CA GLN A 153 11.19 11.32 3.58
C GLN A 153 11.83 12.60 4.13
N ALA A 154 11.91 12.74 5.45
CA ALA A 154 12.53 13.90 6.07
C ALA A 154 14.02 14.03 5.70
N ALA A 155 14.75 12.93 5.56
CA ALA A 155 16.12 12.92 5.09
C ALA A 155 16.21 13.39 3.62
N GLU A 156 15.34 12.88 2.75
CA GLU A 156 15.29 13.27 1.34
C GLU A 156 14.90 14.73 1.14
N GLN A 157 13.93 15.23 1.89
CA GLN A 157 13.55 16.65 1.86
C GLN A 157 14.73 17.56 2.22
N ARG A 158 15.48 17.20 3.29
CA ARG A 158 16.69 17.94 3.67
C ARG A 158 17.77 17.87 2.60
N ARG A 159 18.02 16.67 2.04
CA ARG A 159 19.05 16.44 1.03
C ARG A 159 18.80 17.24 -0.26
N ARG A 160 17.53 17.32 -0.69
CA ARG A 160 17.13 18.00 -1.93
C ARG A 160 16.77 19.45 -1.73
N GLY A 161 16.60 19.92 -0.48
CA GLY A 161 16.14 21.27 -0.17
C GLY A 161 14.70 21.55 -0.64
N LEU A 162 13.88 20.51 -0.83
CA LEU A 162 12.53 20.60 -1.38
C LEU A 162 11.52 19.91 -0.44
N PRO A 163 10.40 20.55 -0.06
CA PRO A 163 9.38 20.02 0.80
C PRO A 163 8.41 19.09 0.02
N LEU A 164 8.94 18.20 -0.82
CA LEU A 164 8.15 17.27 -1.62
C LEU A 164 7.66 16.09 -0.77
N ASN A 165 6.51 15.55 -1.14
CA ASN A 165 5.93 14.39 -0.51
C ASN A 165 6.37 13.09 -1.22
N PHE A 166 7.56 12.63 -0.91
CA PHE A 166 8.11 11.42 -1.50
C PHE A 166 7.36 10.15 -1.11
N ILE A 167 6.78 10.12 0.10
CA ILE A 167 5.97 8.96 0.54
C ILE A 167 4.80 8.73 -0.41
N ALA A 168 4.15 9.80 -0.89
CA ALA A 168 3.08 9.71 -1.87
C ALA A 168 3.51 8.99 -3.14
N ASP A 169 4.63 9.45 -3.69
CA ASP A 169 5.15 8.92 -4.93
C ASP A 169 5.53 7.44 -4.76
N TRP A 170 6.15 7.09 -3.62
CA TRP A 170 6.54 5.72 -3.32
C TRP A 170 5.34 4.80 -3.07
N GLN A 171 4.31 5.27 -2.34
CA GLN A 171 3.08 4.51 -2.12
C GLN A 171 2.30 4.29 -3.42
N ASN A 172 2.25 5.27 -4.31
CA ASN A 172 1.64 5.11 -5.63
C ASN A 172 2.26 3.95 -6.42
N GLN A 173 3.55 3.64 -6.23
CA GLN A 173 4.17 2.48 -6.90
C GLN A 173 3.59 1.17 -6.37
N ILE A 174 3.35 1.09 -5.04
CA ILE A 174 2.71 -0.09 -4.43
C ILE A 174 1.27 -0.23 -4.92
N ASP A 175 0.49 0.86 -4.93
CA ASP A 175 -0.89 0.82 -5.38
C ASP A 175 -1.00 0.35 -6.84
N HIS A 176 -0.12 0.83 -7.72
CA HIS A 176 -0.07 0.37 -9.11
C HIS A 176 0.31 -1.11 -9.22
N LEU A 177 1.30 -1.57 -8.43
CA LEU A 177 1.71 -2.97 -8.40
C LEU A 177 0.55 -3.87 -7.93
N LEU A 178 -0.12 -3.49 -6.85
CA LEU A 178 -1.25 -4.23 -6.30
C LEU A 178 -2.41 -4.32 -7.31
N ILE A 179 -2.80 -3.21 -7.92
CA ILE A 179 -3.84 -3.19 -8.96
C ILE A 179 -3.46 -4.10 -10.13
N GLN A 180 -2.20 -4.07 -10.55
CA GLN A 180 -1.70 -4.91 -11.63
C GLN A 180 -1.80 -6.40 -11.28
N GLU A 181 -1.32 -6.80 -10.11
CA GLU A 181 -1.30 -8.21 -9.69
C GLU A 181 -2.72 -8.73 -9.40
N GLU A 182 -3.53 -7.97 -8.69
CA GLU A 182 -4.96 -8.30 -8.47
C GLU A 182 -5.73 -8.46 -9.78
N SER A 183 -5.41 -7.64 -10.81
CA SER A 183 -6.02 -7.75 -12.13
C SER A 183 -5.63 -9.03 -12.87
N LYS A 184 -4.41 -9.55 -12.65
CA LYS A 184 -3.99 -10.85 -13.21
C LYS A 184 -4.81 -11.99 -12.61
N HIS A 185 -5.07 -11.94 -11.31
CA HIS A 185 -5.89 -12.96 -10.62
C HIS A 185 -7.35 -12.92 -11.09
N ARG A 186 -7.95 -11.72 -11.24
CA ARG A 186 -9.32 -11.57 -11.77
C ARG A 186 -9.48 -12.12 -13.19
N LYS A 187 -8.48 -11.96 -14.06
CA LYS A 187 -8.51 -12.50 -15.43
C LYS A 187 -8.34 -14.02 -15.48
N ARG A 188 -7.76 -14.63 -14.44
CA ARG A 188 -7.62 -16.08 -14.33
C ARG A 188 -8.86 -16.76 -13.72
N ALA A 189 -9.67 -16.02 -12.97
CA ALA A 189 -10.97 -16.49 -12.49
C ALA A 189 -11.96 -16.46 -13.66
N VAL A 190 -12.12 -17.59 -14.36
CA VAL A 190 -13.18 -17.79 -15.37
C VAL A 190 -14.52 -17.65 -14.64
N PRO A 191 -15.50 -16.87 -15.21
CA PRO A 191 -16.84 -16.81 -14.62
C PRO A 191 -17.45 -18.21 -14.59
N ILE A 192 -17.87 -18.66 -13.41
CA ILE A 192 -18.51 -19.98 -13.18
C ILE A 192 -19.86 -20.12 -13.90
N SER A 193 -20.29 -19.20 -14.74
CA SER A 193 -21.55 -19.22 -15.46
C SER A 193 -21.60 -20.09 -16.72
N LEU A 194 -20.56 -20.89 -17.00
CA LEU A 194 -20.48 -21.76 -18.18
C LEU A 194 -19.95 -23.15 -17.92
N LEU A 195 -20.03 -23.65 -16.69
CA LEU A 195 -19.84 -25.08 -16.43
C LEU A 195 -21.19 -25.68 -16.07
N GLU A 196 -21.85 -26.20 -17.08
CA GLU A 196 -22.90 -27.21 -16.90
C GLU A 196 -22.31 -28.42 -16.18
N LEU A 197 -23.06 -28.91 -15.21
CA LEU A 197 -22.78 -30.06 -14.38
C LEU A 197 -22.54 -31.30 -15.26
N GLU A 198 -21.37 -31.86 -15.20
CA GLU A 198 -21.19 -33.30 -15.42
C GLU A 198 -20.42 -33.84 -14.20
N ASP A 199 -21.12 -34.66 -13.44
CA ASP A 199 -20.59 -35.50 -12.37
C ASP A 199 -19.56 -36.44 -12.96
N GLU A 200 -18.36 -36.51 -12.36
CA GLU A 200 -17.68 -37.79 -12.15
C GLU A 200 -16.47 -37.67 -11.20
N GLU A 201 -16.31 -38.65 -10.40
CA GLU A 201 -15.46 -38.81 -9.25
C GLU A 201 -13.96 -38.99 -9.59
N GLU A 202 -13.15 -38.90 -8.53
CA GLU A 202 -11.80 -39.41 -8.28
C GLU A 202 -10.58 -38.53 -8.58
N GLY A 203 -10.08 -37.98 -7.49
CA GLY A 203 -8.73 -38.20 -6.99
C GLY A 203 -7.55 -37.61 -7.74
N GLN A 204 -7.16 -36.38 -7.38
CA GLN A 204 -5.73 -36.06 -7.22
C GLN A 204 -5.58 -34.77 -6.40
N GLU A 205 -4.92 -34.90 -5.23
CA GLU A 205 -4.48 -33.79 -4.41
C GLU A 205 -3.53 -32.88 -5.21
N CYS A 206 -4.08 -31.84 -5.82
CA CYS A 206 -3.30 -30.66 -6.16
C CYS A 206 -3.38 -29.72 -4.95
N SER A 207 -2.24 -29.35 -4.41
CA SER A 207 -2.14 -28.34 -3.36
C SER A 207 -2.82 -27.06 -3.84
N GLU A 208 -4.07 -26.85 -3.42
CA GLU A 208 -4.80 -25.61 -3.59
C GLU A 208 -4.05 -24.52 -2.80
N MET A 209 -3.35 -23.67 -3.52
CA MET A 209 -2.94 -22.38 -3.01
C MET A 209 -4.22 -21.56 -2.84
N SER A 210 -4.83 -21.67 -1.65
CA SER A 210 -6.10 -21.04 -1.29
C SER A 210 -5.98 -19.53 -1.46
N MET A 211 -6.70 -18.97 -2.43
CA MET A 211 -6.80 -17.52 -2.57
C MET A 211 -7.58 -16.96 -1.38
N ARG A 212 -7.04 -15.96 -0.72
CA ARG A 212 -7.73 -15.23 0.36
C ARG A 212 -9.02 -14.63 -0.19
N HIS A 213 -10.08 -14.74 0.58
CA HIS A 213 -11.42 -14.27 0.16
C HIS A 213 -11.78 -12.94 0.80
N ASP A 214 -12.71 -12.23 0.18
CA ASP A 214 -13.29 -11.00 0.72
C ASP A 214 -13.96 -11.26 2.07
N ALA A 215 -13.70 -10.40 3.05
CA ALA A 215 -14.23 -10.52 4.39
C ALA A 215 -15.71 -10.10 4.48
N THR A 216 -16.56 -11.03 4.87
CA THR A 216 -17.96 -10.76 5.21
C THR A 216 -18.10 -10.28 6.65
N LYS A 217 -19.29 -9.81 7.03
CA LYS A 217 -19.59 -9.51 8.44
C LYS A 217 -19.32 -10.71 9.36
N ALA A 218 -19.67 -11.92 8.92
CA ALA A 218 -19.45 -13.14 9.71
C ALA A 218 -17.94 -13.43 9.91
N ASP A 219 -17.14 -13.18 8.87
CA ASP A 219 -15.69 -13.35 8.95
C ASP A 219 -15.05 -12.34 9.88
N ILE A 220 -15.48 -11.08 9.84
CA ILE A 220 -15.00 -10.04 10.77
C ILE A 220 -15.35 -10.43 12.22
N GLU A 221 -16.56 -10.87 12.49
CA GLU A 221 -16.97 -11.36 13.80
C GLU A 221 -16.16 -12.58 14.27
N LYS A 222 -15.89 -13.53 13.37
CA LYS A 222 -15.06 -14.69 13.65
C LYS A 222 -13.62 -14.29 13.96
N PHE A 223 -13.08 -13.35 13.22
CA PHE A 223 -11.75 -12.77 13.46
C PHE A 223 -11.68 -12.12 14.85
N LEU A 224 -12.63 -11.24 15.21
CA LEU A 224 -12.67 -10.59 16.52
C LEU A 224 -12.76 -11.61 17.67
N LYS A 225 -13.57 -12.65 17.52
CA LYS A 225 -13.66 -13.75 18.49
C LYS A 225 -12.36 -14.54 18.60
N GLY A 226 -11.69 -14.81 17.48
CA GLY A 226 -10.39 -15.44 17.42
C GLY A 226 -9.32 -14.61 18.14
N LEU A 227 -9.29 -13.31 17.87
CA LEU A 227 -8.39 -12.36 18.51
C LEU A 227 -8.56 -12.37 20.03
N GLY A 228 -9.82 -12.28 20.51
CA GLY A 228 -10.11 -12.29 21.93
C GLY A 228 -9.75 -13.59 22.66
N LYS A 229 -9.69 -14.72 21.95
CA LYS A 229 -9.22 -16.01 22.50
C LYS A 229 -7.71 -16.11 22.61
N ALA A 230 -6.99 -15.47 21.69
CA ALA A 230 -5.55 -15.62 21.54
C ALA A 230 -4.73 -14.54 22.23
N VAL A 231 -5.21 -13.29 22.24
CA VAL A 231 -4.53 -12.16 22.89
C VAL A 231 -4.77 -12.21 24.40
N ARG A 232 -3.69 -12.17 25.17
CA ARG A 232 -3.75 -12.26 26.64
C ARG A 232 -3.62 -10.91 27.34
N LYS A 233 -2.89 -9.98 26.72
CA LYS A 233 -2.67 -8.65 27.29
C LYS A 233 -3.78 -7.68 26.90
N PRO A 234 -4.12 -6.74 27.77
CA PRO A 234 -5.11 -5.71 27.45
C PRO A 234 -4.70 -4.87 26.26
N GLY A 235 -5.66 -4.59 25.38
CA GLY A 235 -5.45 -3.74 24.21
C GLY A 235 -6.75 -3.23 23.64
N ARG A 236 -6.63 -2.35 22.67
CA ARG A 236 -7.75 -1.84 21.87
C ARG A 236 -7.51 -2.14 20.41
N LEU A 237 -8.59 -2.45 19.73
CA LEU A 237 -8.60 -2.59 18.26
C LEU A 237 -9.71 -1.69 17.72
N TYR A 238 -9.38 -0.91 16.71
CA TYR A 238 -10.34 -0.07 16.00
C TYR A 238 -10.52 -0.63 14.59
N LEU A 239 -11.76 -1.01 14.24
CA LEU A 239 -12.13 -1.33 12.87
C LEU A 239 -12.27 -0.04 12.07
N ALA A 240 -11.61 0.04 10.93
CA ALA A 240 -11.62 1.17 10.01
C ALA A 240 -12.09 0.75 8.62
N GLY A 241 -11.97 1.62 7.65
CA GLY A 241 -12.17 1.33 6.23
C GLY A 241 -13.53 0.73 5.87
N GLY A 242 -13.50 -0.15 4.88
CA GLY A 242 -14.67 -0.91 4.43
C GLY A 242 -15.18 -1.90 5.46
N ALA A 243 -14.29 -2.45 6.28
CA ALA A 243 -14.62 -3.43 7.31
C ALA A 243 -15.58 -2.86 8.38
N ALA A 244 -15.40 -1.61 8.80
CA ALA A 244 -16.30 -0.94 9.72
C ALA A 244 -17.72 -0.84 9.13
N LEU A 245 -17.85 -0.50 7.86
CA LEU A 245 -19.15 -0.36 7.17
C LEU A 245 -19.85 -1.71 6.97
N VAL A 246 -19.11 -2.74 6.58
CA VAL A 246 -19.64 -4.11 6.41
C VAL A 246 -20.08 -4.68 7.76
N HIS A 247 -19.24 -4.56 8.78
CA HIS A 247 -19.54 -5.07 10.12
C HIS A 247 -20.75 -4.38 10.74
N MET A 248 -20.88 -3.06 10.55
CA MET A 248 -22.02 -2.28 11.00
C MET A 248 -23.32 -2.60 10.21
N GLY A 249 -23.21 -3.25 9.04
CA GLY A 249 -24.32 -3.58 8.16
C GLY A 249 -24.80 -2.41 7.29
N LEU A 250 -23.99 -1.36 7.18
CA LEU A 250 -24.26 -0.22 6.29
C LEU A 250 -23.98 -0.57 4.83
N ARG A 251 -22.99 -1.40 4.61
CA ARG A 251 -22.61 -1.91 3.29
C ARG A 251 -22.93 -3.39 3.21
N SER A 252 -23.71 -3.77 2.20
CA SER A 252 -24.00 -5.17 1.90
C SER A 252 -22.78 -5.86 1.26
N GLY A 253 -22.67 -7.18 1.47
CA GLY A 253 -21.63 -8.00 0.87
C GLY A 253 -20.36 -8.09 1.73
N SER A 254 -19.23 -7.78 1.14
CA SER A 254 -17.89 -8.02 1.70
C SER A 254 -16.95 -6.83 1.50
N THR A 255 -15.80 -6.89 2.13
CA THR A 255 -14.65 -6.00 1.90
C THR A 255 -13.43 -6.80 1.54
N LEU A 256 -12.57 -6.26 0.68
CA LEU A 256 -11.31 -6.90 0.31
C LEU A 256 -10.40 -7.07 1.54
N ASP A 257 -10.34 -6.04 2.37
CA ASP A 257 -9.43 -5.96 3.49
C ASP A 257 -10.18 -5.61 4.78
N ILE A 258 -9.66 -6.07 5.91
CA ILE A 258 -10.09 -5.63 7.24
C ILE A 258 -9.07 -4.61 7.73
N ASP A 259 -9.39 -3.32 7.59
CA ASP A 259 -8.55 -2.24 8.10
C ASP A 259 -8.62 -2.17 9.62
N VAL A 260 -7.48 -2.26 10.30
CA VAL A 260 -7.40 -2.21 11.76
C VAL A 260 -6.35 -1.22 12.25
N VAL A 261 -6.67 -0.59 13.37
CA VAL A 261 -5.70 0.16 14.18
C VAL A 261 -5.64 -0.51 15.53
N ILE A 262 -4.44 -0.76 16.03
CA ILE A 262 -4.22 -1.38 17.34
C ILE A 262 -3.58 -0.39 18.31
N GLU A 263 -3.98 -0.49 19.58
CA GLU A 263 -3.41 0.26 20.69
C GLU A 263 -3.21 -0.70 21.87
N THR A 264 -1.97 -1.04 22.15
CA THR A 264 -1.62 -2.03 23.18
C THR A 264 -0.21 -1.75 23.71
N THR A 265 0.08 -2.29 24.89
CA THR A 265 1.43 -2.26 25.49
C THR A 265 2.36 -3.31 24.90
N ASP A 266 1.82 -4.29 24.18
CA ASP A 266 2.58 -5.36 23.51
C ASP A 266 2.07 -5.52 22.07
N GLU A 267 2.59 -4.67 21.20
CA GLU A 267 2.23 -4.62 19.80
C GLU A 267 2.66 -5.90 19.07
N ASP A 268 3.85 -6.43 19.39
CA ASP A 268 4.42 -7.62 18.74
C ASP A 268 3.55 -8.87 19.00
N GLU A 269 3.05 -9.06 20.25
CA GLU A 269 2.14 -10.16 20.56
C GLU A 269 0.86 -10.04 19.75
N MET A 270 0.25 -8.87 19.74
CA MET A 270 -1.03 -8.65 19.07
C MET A 270 -0.91 -8.82 17.55
N VAL A 271 0.14 -8.28 16.94
CA VAL A 271 0.44 -8.45 15.51
C VAL A 271 0.69 -9.91 15.16
N LYS A 272 1.44 -10.65 15.99
CA LYS A 272 1.68 -12.07 15.77
C LYS A 272 0.38 -12.90 15.80
N VAL A 273 -0.51 -12.60 16.74
CA VAL A 273 -1.82 -13.23 16.83
C VAL A 273 -2.67 -12.91 15.60
N ILE A 274 -2.71 -11.63 15.19
CA ILE A 274 -3.44 -11.20 14.00
C ILE A 274 -2.93 -11.94 12.77
N ARG A 275 -1.62 -12.06 12.58
CA ARG A 275 -1.01 -12.81 11.47
C ARG A 275 -1.45 -14.28 11.45
N GLY A 276 -1.41 -14.95 12.60
CA GLY A 276 -1.86 -16.33 12.71
C GLY A 276 -3.33 -16.50 12.33
N LEU A 277 -4.19 -15.58 12.74
CA LEU A 277 -5.62 -15.59 12.37
C LEU A 277 -5.85 -15.33 10.89
N VAL A 278 -5.09 -14.40 10.30
CA VAL A 278 -5.12 -14.11 8.86
C VAL A 278 -4.85 -15.36 8.04
N GLU A 279 -3.77 -16.09 8.37
CA GLU A 279 -3.42 -17.34 7.69
C GLU A 279 -4.49 -18.41 7.89
N GLN A 280 -4.95 -18.61 9.12
CA GLN A 280 -5.96 -19.63 9.45
C GLN A 280 -7.31 -19.35 8.78
N MET A 281 -7.69 -18.09 8.63
CA MET A 281 -8.98 -17.67 8.10
C MET A 281 -8.94 -17.30 6.61
N GLN A 282 -7.77 -17.26 6.00
CA GLN A 282 -7.54 -16.85 4.62
C GLN A 282 -8.15 -15.47 4.32
N LEU A 283 -8.00 -14.53 5.26
CA LEU A 283 -8.48 -13.16 5.17
C LEU A 283 -7.33 -12.19 4.85
N ASN A 284 -7.70 -11.00 4.44
CA ASN A 284 -6.79 -9.87 4.27
C ASN A 284 -6.99 -8.88 5.41
N ILE A 285 -5.93 -8.55 6.13
CA ILE A 285 -5.97 -7.54 7.19
C ILE A 285 -4.89 -6.51 6.93
N GLU A 286 -5.26 -5.23 7.01
CA GLU A 286 -4.35 -4.11 6.88
C GLU A 286 -4.28 -3.29 8.18
N PHE A 287 -3.06 -2.93 8.57
CA PHE A 287 -2.82 -1.96 9.63
C PHE A 287 -2.90 -0.55 9.05
N SER A 288 -4.11 -0.12 8.70
CA SER A 288 -4.40 1.13 8.02
C SER A 288 -5.33 2.01 8.83
N SER A 289 -5.02 3.28 8.89
CA SER A 289 -5.73 4.28 9.69
C SER A 289 -6.19 5.45 8.81
N PRO A 290 -7.35 6.07 9.07
CA PRO A 290 -7.67 7.37 8.49
C PRO A 290 -6.57 8.42 8.67
N GLY A 291 -5.79 8.31 9.76
CA GLY A 291 -4.64 9.17 10.04
C GLY A 291 -3.47 9.03 9.06
N ASP A 292 -3.49 8.02 8.20
CA ASP A 292 -2.50 7.86 7.13
C ASP A 292 -2.77 8.78 5.94
N PHE A 293 -4.01 9.27 5.82
CA PHE A 293 -4.48 10.11 4.73
C PHE A 293 -4.75 11.56 5.14
N ILE A 294 -5.14 11.78 6.40
CA ILE A 294 -5.48 13.10 6.94
C ILE A 294 -4.91 13.28 8.36
N PRO A 295 -4.67 14.52 8.84
CA PRO A 295 -4.53 14.76 10.28
C PRO A 295 -5.83 14.38 10.98
N LEU A 296 -5.76 13.52 12.01
CA LEU A 296 -6.96 13.14 12.74
C LEU A 296 -7.51 14.34 13.53
N PRO A 297 -8.84 14.54 13.58
CA PRO A 297 -9.47 15.47 14.51
C PRO A 297 -9.02 15.19 15.96
N SER A 298 -8.92 16.21 16.78
CA SER A 298 -8.42 16.07 18.18
C SER A 298 -9.26 15.13 19.03
N GLN A 299 -10.56 15.06 18.74
CA GLN A 299 -11.54 14.27 19.50
C GLN A 299 -11.80 12.88 18.89
N TRP A 300 -11.01 12.41 17.92
CA TRP A 300 -11.30 11.16 17.23
C TRP A 300 -11.46 9.94 18.13
N MET A 301 -10.67 9.84 19.23
CA MET A 301 -10.79 8.75 20.20
C MET A 301 -12.11 8.80 20.96
N ALA A 302 -12.58 10.00 21.33
CA ALA A 302 -13.86 10.19 22.00
C ALA A 302 -15.06 9.93 21.06
N GLN A 303 -14.85 10.05 19.75
CA GLN A 303 -15.84 9.79 18.70
C GLN A 303 -15.86 8.32 18.25
N ALA A 304 -14.84 7.53 18.62
CA ALA A 304 -14.80 6.10 18.34
C ALA A 304 -15.96 5.39 19.05
N ARG A 305 -16.66 4.50 18.33
CA ARG A 305 -17.84 3.83 18.88
C ARG A 305 -17.50 2.43 19.36
N TYR A 306 -17.77 2.15 20.62
CA TYR A 306 -17.53 0.85 21.24
C TYR A 306 -18.39 -0.24 20.59
N ILE A 307 -17.76 -1.36 20.20
CA ILE A 307 -18.42 -2.55 19.65
C ILE A 307 -18.64 -3.58 20.75
N GLY A 308 -17.56 -3.92 21.47
CA GLY A 308 -17.60 -4.94 22.51
C GLY A 308 -16.22 -5.32 23.02
N ARG A 309 -16.20 -6.16 24.07
CA ARG A 309 -14.98 -6.75 24.60
C ARG A 309 -14.85 -8.19 24.11
N TYR A 310 -13.72 -8.48 23.49
CA TYR A 310 -13.35 -9.81 23.03
C TYR A 310 -12.11 -10.26 23.82
N GLY A 311 -12.33 -11.08 24.85
CA GLY A 311 -11.27 -11.48 25.78
C GLY A 311 -10.65 -10.28 26.50
N SER A 312 -9.37 -10.04 26.29
CA SER A 312 -8.64 -8.89 26.82
C SER A 312 -8.64 -7.65 25.92
N VAL A 313 -9.27 -7.74 24.72
CA VAL A 313 -9.26 -6.66 23.72
C VAL A 313 -10.61 -5.93 23.70
N ASP A 314 -10.58 -4.61 23.86
CA ASP A 314 -11.72 -3.75 23.63
C ASP A 314 -11.75 -3.33 22.16
N VAL A 315 -12.87 -3.57 21.46
CA VAL A 315 -13.03 -3.31 20.03
C VAL A 315 -13.95 -2.13 19.81
N PHE A 316 -13.56 -1.25 18.89
CA PHE A 316 -14.28 -0.04 18.53
C PHE A 316 -14.38 0.07 17.00
N TYR A 317 -15.40 0.77 16.51
CA TYR A 317 -15.32 1.41 15.20
C TYR A 317 -14.46 2.67 15.35
N PHE A 318 -13.59 2.88 14.36
CA PHE A 318 -12.84 4.13 14.28
C PHE A 318 -13.80 5.32 14.09
N ASP A 319 -13.37 6.53 14.44
CA ASP A 319 -14.18 7.74 14.24
C ASP A 319 -14.65 7.87 12.78
N PHE A 320 -15.97 7.94 12.58
CA PHE A 320 -16.57 7.97 11.27
C PHE A 320 -16.38 9.30 10.52
N TYR A 321 -16.15 10.40 11.23
CA TYR A 321 -15.78 11.67 10.57
C TYR A 321 -14.38 11.60 10.00
N SER A 322 -13.43 11.05 10.74
CA SER A 322 -12.08 10.75 10.24
C SER A 322 -12.12 9.80 9.03
N LEU A 323 -12.96 8.75 9.12
CA LEU A 323 -13.15 7.79 8.04
C LEU A 323 -13.71 8.48 6.78
N ALA A 324 -14.73 9.31 6.91
CA ALA A 324 -15.33 10.05 5.80
C ALA A 324 -14.33 11.02 5.17
N LEU A 325 -13.59 11.80 5.98
CA LEU A 325 -12.60 12.75 5.48
C LEU A 325 -11.44 12.04 4.78
N SER A 326 -10.95 10.91 5.30
CA SER A 326 -9.90 10.12 4.66
C SER A 326 -10.34 9.57 3.30
N LYS A 327 -11.61 9.14 3.18
CA LYS A 327 -12.21 8.69 1.92
C LYS A 327 -12.37 9.84 0.92
N ILE A 328 -12.83 11.00 1.35
CA ILE A 328 -12.91 12.21 0.51
C ILE A 328 -11.51 12.60 0.05
N SER A 329 -10.50 12.49 0.90
CA SER A 329 -9.13 12.81 0.55
C SER A 329 -8.58 11.91 -0.56
N ARG A 330 -8.91 10.63 -0.57
CA ARG A 330 -8.54 9.68 -1.64
C ARG A 330 -9.31 9.96 -2.93
N GLY A 331 -10.60 10.28 -2.81
CA GLY A 331 -11.42 10.80 -3.91
C GLY A 331 -11.81 9.77 -4.97
N SER A 332 -11.86 8.45 -4.62
CA SER A 332 -12.40 7.44 -5.52
C SER A 332 -13.95 7.43 -5.48
N ASP A 333 -14.59 7.00 -6.58
CA ASP A 333 -16.06 6.90 -6.64
C ASP A 333 -16.60 5.95 -5.56
N ARG A 334 -15.88 4.85 -5.29
CA ARG A 334 -16.23 3.89 -4.25
C ARG A 334 -16.18 4.51 -2.85
N ASP A 335 -15.17 5.32 -2.59
CA ASP A 335 -15.03 6.05 -1.32
C ASP A 335 -16.18 7.03 -1.12
N LEU A 336 -16.59 7.72 -2.17
CA LEU A 336 -17.70 8.67 -2.09
C LEU A 336 -19.04 7.96 -1.85
N ILE A 337 -19.26 6.76 -2.40
CA ILE A 337 -20.42 5.93 -2.08
C ILE A 337 -20.45 5.61 -0.59
N ASP A 338 -19.34 5.20 0.00
CA ASP A 338 -19.24 4.89 1.42
C ASP A 338 -19.55 6.12 2.29
N VAL A 339 -19.08 7.31 1.91
CA VAL A 339 -19.39 8.56 2.63
C VAL A 339 -20.89 8.89 2.51
N LYS A 340 -21.51 8.70 1.34
CA LYS A 340 -22.95 8.87 1.15
C LYS A 340 -23.76 7.96 2.06
N LEU A 341 -23.35 6.69 2.21
CA LEU A 341 -23.98 5.75 3.13
C LEU A 341 -23.92 6.23 4.58
N LEU A 342 -22.78 6.73 5.03
CA LEU A 342 -22.61 7.26 6.38
C LEU A 342 -23.57 8.42 6.67
N VAL A 343 -23.78 9.33 5.72
CA VAL A 343 -24.70 10.48 5.85
C VAL A 343 -26.17 10.00 5.79
N GLN A 344 -26.54 9.19 4.79
CA GLN A 344 -27.88 8.69 4.61
C GLN A 344 -28.39 7.88 5.82
N GLN A 345 -27.51 7.09 6.40
CA GLN A 345 -27.82 6.30 7.60
C GLN A 345 -27.66 7.08 8.91
N LYS A 346 -27.44 8.40 8.82
CA LYS A 346 -27.29 9.31 9.98
C LYS A 346 -26.18 8.87 10.96
N VAL A 347 -25.17 8.17 10.47
CA VAL A 347 -23.98 7.81 11.26
C VAL A 347 -23.14 9.03 11.53
N ILE A 348 -23.03 9.93 10.53
CA ILE A 348 -22.46 11.27 10.63
C ILE A 348 -23.44 12.31 10.15
N SER A 349 -23.35 13.53 10.70
CA SER A 349 -24.08 14.70 10.21
C SER A 349 -23.20 15.55 9.29
N LEU A 350 -23.82 16.35 8.43
CA LEU A 350 -23.09 17.27 7.56
C LEU A 350 -22.40 18.37 8.34
N GLU A 351 -23.04 18.88 9.40
CA GLU A 351 -22.47 19.88 10.30
C GLU A 351 -21.22 19.33 11.03
N GLY A 352 -21.30 18.10 11.52
CA GLY A 352 -20.16 17.44 12.15
C GLY A 352 -19.01 17.19 11.18
N LEU A 353 -19.34 16.83 9.93
CA LEU A 353 -18.35 16.65 8.86
C LEU A 353 -17.67 17.98 8.49
N ASP A 354 -18.45 19.08 8.39
CA ASP A 354 -17.93 20.41 8.15
C ASP A 354 -17.02 20.88 9.32
N ALA A 355 -17.39 20.60 10.56
CA ALA A 355 -16.58 20.92 11.73
C ALA A 355 -15.25 20.16 11.73
N ALA A 356 -15.28 18.85 11.47
CA ALA A 356 -14.08 18.02 11.37
C ALA A 356 -13.17 18.46 10.21
N TYR A 357 -13.75 18.77 9.05
CA TYR A 357 -13.01 19.31 7.91
C TYR A 357 -12.30 20.63 8.23
N ASN A 358 -13.00 21.57 8.87
CA ASN A 358 -12.43 22.88 9.23
C ASN A 358 -11.29 22.74 10.28
N GLU A 359 -11.34 21.73 11.13
CA GLU A 359 -10.24 21.41 12.06
C GLU A 359 -9.03 20.79 11.33
N VAL A 360 -9.29 19.91 10.36
CA VAL A 360 -8.26 19.13 9.66
C VAL A 360 -7.52 19.96 8.62
N LEU A 361 -8.24 20.73 7.80
CA LEU A 361 -7.67 21.44 6.65
C LEU A 361 -6.45 22.34 7.00
N PRO A 362 -6.47 23.18 8.07
CA PRO A 362 -5.31 24.01 8.42
C PRO A 362 -4.09 23.23 8.90
N ARG A 363 -4.28 21.96 9.20
CA ARG A 363 -3.23 21.04 9.68
C ARG A 363 -2.69 20.16 8.56
N MET A 364 -3.33 20.16 7.38
CA MET A 364 -2.84 19.51 6.17
C MET A 364 -1.50 20.15 5.74
N GLY A 365 -0.62 19.37 5.18
CA GLY A 365 0.71 19.84 4.75
C GLY A 365 1.71 20.09 5.88
N LYS A 366 1.27 20.15 7.15
CA LYS A 366 2.18 20.29 8.31
C LYS A 366 2.81 18.98 8.75
N ARG A 367 2.29 17.85 8.28
CA ARG A 367 2.81 16.51 8.58
C ARG A 367 3.41 15.90 7.31
N PRO A 368 4.67 15.45 7.34
CA PRO A 368 5.38 14.97 6.15
C PRO A 368 4.83 13.66 5.55
N TYR A 369 3.89 12.99 6.22
CA TYR A 369 3.34 11.69 5.83
C TYR A 369 1.89 11.74 5.31
N ILE A 370 1.30 12.93 5.18
CA ILE A 370 -0.03 13.09 4.61
C ILE A 370 0.12 13.51 3.16
N ASN A 371 -0.28 12.62 2.29
CA ASN A 371 -0.06 12.65 0.84
C ASN A 371 -0.95 13.64 0.09
N LEU A 372 -1.61 14.58 0.74
CA LEU A 372 -2.54 15.42 0.04
C LEU A 372 -2.14 16.89 0.07
N ASP A 373 -2.11 17.46 -1.13
CA ASP A 373 -2.15 18.89 -1.32
C ASP A 373 -3.44 19.44 -0.67
N PRO A 374 -3.32 20.38 0.30
CA PRO A 374 -4.47 20.98 0.96
C PRO A 374 -5.49 21.56 -0.04
N GLN A 375 -5.04 22.08 -1.17
CA GLN A 375 -5.91 22.62 -2.20
C GLN A 375 -6.73 21.52 -2.86
N LYS A 376 -6.11 20.39 -3.25
CA LYS A 376 -6.84 19.23 -3.81
C LYS A 376 -7.84 18.64 -2.83
N PHE A 377 -7.47 18.59 -1.54
CA PHE A 377 -8.41 18.15 -0.52
C PHE A 377 -9.62 19.08 -0.40
N ALA A 378 -9.40 20.40 -0.40
CA ALA A 378 -10.47 21.38 -0.36
C ALA A 378 -11.39 21.29 -1.58
N GLU A 379 -10.83 21.11 -2.78
CA GLU A 379 -11.60 20.91 -4.01
C GLU A 379 -12.48 19.64 -3.93
N ARG A 380 -11.88 18.51 -3.53
CA ARG A 380 -12.60 17.23 -3.36
C ARG A 380 -13.69 17.34 -2.29
N TYR A 381 -13.38 18.01 -1.17
CA TYR A 381 -14.37 18.22 -0.12
C TYR A 381 -15.56 19.04 -0.61
N THR A 382 -15.32 20.11 -1.33
CA THR A 382 -16.37 20.98 -1.89
C THR A 382 -17.30 20.17 -2.81
N VAL A 383 -16.73 19.38 -3.71
CA VAL A 383 -17.51 18.52 -4.63
C VAL A 383 -18.31 17.46 -3.84
N ALA A 384 -17.68 16.77 -2.92
CA ALA A 384 -18.33 15.77 -2.09
C ALA A 384 -19.47 16.39 -1.26
N ARG A 385 -19.23 17.55 -0.64
CA ARG A 385 -20.20 18.27 0.20
C ARG A 385 -21.47 18.67 -0.58
N GLN A 386 -21.30 19.15 -1.82
CA GLN A 386 -22.43 19.46 -2.71
C GLN A 386 -23.28 18.22 -3.03
N GLN A 387 -22.62 17.09 -3.31
CA GLN A 387 -23.33 15.83 -3.58
C GLN A 387 -24.06 15.28 -2.35
N LEU A 388 -23.43 15.41 -1.16
CA LEU A 388 -24.03 14.97 0.11
C LEU A 388 -25.23 15.81 0.51
N GLN A 389 -25.23 17.12 0.21
CA GLN A 389 -26.34 18.03 0.50
C GLN A 389 -27.62 17.69 -0.26
N GLN A 390 -27.49 17.03 -1.42
CA GLN A 390 -28.66 16.58 -2.21
C GLN A 390 -29.33 15.31 -1.62
N LEU A 391 -28.71 14.68 -0.62
CA LEU A 391 -29.17 13.45 0.00
C LEU A 391 -29.85 13.69 1.37
N SER A 392 -29.68 14.89 1.93
CA SER A 392 -30.28 15.32 3.21
C SER A 392 -31.52 16.15 2.97
#